data_13a034c6ba6a0727add675f3874ebbc0
#
_entry.id   13a034c6ba6a0727add675f3874ebbc0
#
_cell.length_a   1.000
_cell.length_b   1.000
_cell.length_c   1.000
_cell.angle_alpha   90.00
_cell.angle_beta   90.00
_cell.angle_gamma   90.00
#
_symmetry.space_group_name_H-M   'P 1'
#
loop_
_entity.id
_entity.type
_entity.pdbx_description
1 polymer ?
#
loop_
_entity_poly.entity_id
_entity_poly.type
_entity_poly.pdbx_seq_one_letter_code
_entity_poly.pdbx_strand_id
1 'polypeptide(L)'
;MNDLQEACAASEGETSSWEDEVQSDVFDDGGDAVLTGDGRLRINVQKFLDAADACESIKMSGKIVQVIGLVIESAGPNVSMGELCYVKSRFLHVEPIPAEVVGFRDGHVLLMPIGEMQGIGPGCEVVSAQKTLQVQVGPELLGRVLDGLGEPIDGKGPLLCKREYPLQADPPSPLERPRIQDSLYVGVRAIDGLITLGDGQRIGIM
;
A
#
# COMPACT_ATOMS: atom_id res chain seq x y z
N MET A 1 59.42 4.05 -18.93
CA MET A 1 58.28 3.90 -18.02
C MET A 1 57.90 5.26 -17.40
N ASN A 2 57.98 6.34 -18.22
CA ASN A 2 57.76 7.73 -17.81
C ASN A 2 56.88 8.53 -18.79
N ASP A 3 56.40 7.89 -19.87
CA ASP A 3 55.64 8.62 -20.91
C ASP A 3 54.13 8.40 -20.88
N LEU A 4 53.58 7.75 -19.81
CA LEU A 4 52.16 7.54 -19.62
C LEU A 4 51.53 8.37 -18.48
N GLN A 5 52.32 9.19 -17.80
CA GLN A 5 51.85 10.08 -16.72
C GLN A 5 51.63 11.54 -17.15
N GLU A 6 52.17 11.95 -18.29
CA GLU A 6 51.98 13.31 -18.82
C GLU A 6 50.74 13.48 -19.73
N ALA A 7 50.09 12.38 -20.16
CA ALA A 7 48.91 12.43 -20.99
C ALA A 7 47.56 12.53 -20.21
N CYS A 8 47.61 12.47 -18.87
CA CYS A 8 46.42 12.51 -18.02
C CYS A 8 46.18 13.85 -17.32
N ALA A 9 47.08 14.82 -17.53
CA ALA A 9 47.02 16.13 -16.87
C ALA A 9 46.55 17.29 -17.78
N ALA A 10 46.11 17.02 -19.02
CA ALA A 10 45.75 18.05 -19.99
C ALA A 10 44.27 18.04 -20.42
N SER A 11 43.35 17.40 -19.63
CA SER A 11 41.92 17.42 -19.91
C SER A 11 41.04 17.88 -18.73
N GLU A 12 41.66 18.54 -17.74
CA GLU A 12 40.88 19.19 -16.67
C GLU A 12 40.85 20.71 -16.92
N GLY A 13 40.03 21.17 -17.81
CA GLY A 13 39.91 22.59 -18.04
C GLY A 13 38.99 22.95 -19.18
N GLU A 14 37.70 22.53 -19.13
CA GLU A 14 36.59 23.20 -19.85
C GLU A 14 35.26 22.47 -19.64
N THR A 15 34.85 22.34 -18.35
CA THR A 15 33.47 21.87 -18.02
C THR A 15 32.84 22.76 -16.96
N SER A 16 32.88 24.07 -17.13
CA SER A 16 32.33 24.99 -16.14
C SER A 16 31.52 26.14 -16.75
N SER A 17 30.66 25.89 -17.72
CA SER A 17 29.79 26.99 -18.17
C SER A 17 28.33 26.61 -18.47
N TRP A 18 27.89 25.38 -18.20
CA TRP A 18 26.50 25.02 -18.38
C TRP A 18 25.80 24.46 -17.09
N GLU A 19 26.54 24.32 -15.99
CA GLU A 19 25.97 23.90 -14.70
C GLU A 19 25.43 25.04 -13.82
N ASP A 20 25.77 26.32 -14.14
CA ASP A 20 25.38 27.47 -13.33
C ASP A 20 24.07 28.16 -13.74
N GLU A 21 23.30 27.59 -14.69
CA GLU A 21 22.04 28.19 -15.15
C GLU A 21 20.81 27.27 -14.96
N VAL A 22 20.90 26.24 -14.12
CA VAL A 22 19.70 25.57 -13.61
C VAL A 22 19.24 26.30 -12.35
N GLN A 23 18.78 27.53 -12.56
CA GLN A 23 17.95 28.23 -11.60
C GLN A 23 16.71 27.34 -11.39
N SER A 24 16.58 26.80 -10.20
CA SER A 24 15.43 26.00 -9.77
C SER A 24 14.18 26.87 -9.83
N ASP A 25 13.54 26.95 -10.99
CA ASP A 25 12.18 27.43 -11.09
C ASP A 25 11.31 26.43 -10.32
N VAL A 26 10.98 26.80 -9.09
CA VAL A 26 10.05 26.08 -8.23
C VAL A 26 8.70 26.12 -8.95
N PHE A 27 8.28 24.97 -9.49
CA PHE A 27 6.90 24.81 -9.93
C PHE A 27 6.01 25.00 -8.69
N ASP A 28 5.13 26.00 -8.75
CA ASP A 28 4.13 26.20 -7.72
C ASP A 28 3.25 24.95 -7.64
N ASP A 29 2.97 24.48 -6.41
CA ASP A 29 2.31 23.21 -6.10
C ASP A 29 0.88 23.16 -6.66
N GLY A 30 0.72 22.95 -7.95
CA GLY A 30 -0.59 22.80 -8.61
C GLY A 30 -0.72 23.18 -10.07
N GLY A 31 0.26 23.82 -10.67
CA GLY A 31 0.20 24.25 -12.07
C GLY A 31 0.66 23.16 -13.05
N ASP A 32 -0.20 22.82 -14.05
CA ASP A 32 0.16 21.88 -15.13
C ASP A 32 1.14 22.48 -16.14
N ALA A 33 1.24 23.82 -16.20
CA ALA A 33 2.11 24.56 -17.10
C ALA A 33 2.42 25.95 -16.57
N VAL A 34 3.66 26.40 -16.71
CA VAL A 34 4.13 27.75 -16.33
C VAL A 34 4.65 28.46 -17.55
N LEU A 35 4.23 29.71 -17.74
CA LEU A 35 4.81 30.61 -18.73
C LEU A 35 6.09 31.22 -18.15
N THR A 36 7.23 30.90 -18.77
CA THR A 36 8.51 31.55 -18.41
C THR A 36 8.56 32.98 -18.94
N GLY A 37 9.38 33.86 -18.31
CA GLY A 37 9.50 35.27 -18.68
C GLY A 37 9.93 35.53 -20.15
N ASP A 38 10.40 34.51 -20.87
CA ASP A 38 10.73 34.50 -22.28
C ASP A 38 9.55 34.09 -23.20
N GLY A 39 8.36 33.92 -22.63
CA GLY A 39 7.14 33.53 -23.36
C GLY A 39 7.07 32.07 -23.75
N ARG A 40 7.94 31.20 -23.20
CA ARG A 40 7.91 29.77 -23.46
C ARG A 40 7.03 29.07 -22.43
N LEU A 41 6.25 28.09 -22.88
CA LEU A 41 5.45 27.24 -22.01
C LEU A 41 6.31 26.07 -21.52
N ARG A 42 6.55 26.00 -20.21
CA ARG A 42 7.13 24.81 -19.56
C ARG A 42 6.00 23.96 -19.00
N ILE A 43 5.93 22.73 -19.44
CA ILE A 43 4.97 21.74 -18.95
C ILE A 43 5.69 20.87 -17.90
N ASN A 44 5.05 20.63 -16.78
CA ASN A 44 5.56 19.72 -15.77
C ASN A 44 5.40 18.24 -16.25
N VAL A 45 6.40 17.78 -17.02
CA VAL A 45 6.40 16.42 -17.57
C VAL A 45 6.50 15.37 -16.45
N GLN A 46 7.16 15.71 -15.33
CA GLN A 46 7.33 14.77 -14.23
C GLN A 46 5.97 14.33 -13.64
N LYS A 47 5.04 15.25 -13.47
CA LYS A 47 3.68 14.94 -13.03
C LYS A 47 2.97 13.90 -13.93
N PHE A 48 3.17 14.03 -15.25
CA PHE A 48 2.58 13.08 -16.21
C PHE A 48 3.31 11.73 -16.20
N LEU A 49 4.62 11.73 -16.01
CA LEU A 49 5.40 10.50 -15.84
C LEU A 49 4.99 9.78 -14.56
N ASP A 50 4.90 10.48 -13.43
CA ASP A 50 4.48 9.92 -12.15
C ASP A 50 3.05 9.36 -12.24
N ALA A 51 2.15 10.06 -12.93
CA ALA A 51 0.79 9.57 -13.18
C ALA A 51 0.76 8.34 -14.11
N ALA A 52 1.65 8.27 -15.09
CA ALA A 52 1.78 7.12 -15.99
C ALA A 52 2.38 5.91 -15.26
N ASP A 53 3.37 6.12 -14.40
CA ASP A 53 3.98 5.06 -13.58
C ASP A 53 3.01 4.53 -12.51
N ALA A 54 2.13 5.39 -11.99
CA ALA A 54 1.08 5.00 -11.06
C ALA A 54 -0.13 4.34 -11.77
N CYS A 55 -0.18 4.37 -13.09
CA CYS A 55 -1.28 3.81 -13.84
C CYS A 55 -1.10 2.30 -14.06
N GLU A 56 -1.97 1.49 -13.46
CA GLU A 56 -2.07 0.07 -13.78
C GLU A 56 -2.62 -0.12 -15.21
N SER A 57 -1.72 -0.29 -16.17
CA SER A 57 -2.06 -0.41 -17.60
C SER A 57 -2.78 -1.71 -17.97
N ILE A 58 -2.63 -2.76 -17.18
CA ILE A 58 -3.23 -4.08 -17.42
C ILE A 58 -4.03 -4.50 -16.19
N LYS A 59 -5.36 -4.52 -16.30
CA LYS A 59 -6.24 -5.07 -15.27
C LYS A 59 -6.58 -6.51 -15.62
N MET A 60 -6.20 -7.44 -14.76
CA MET A 60 -6.63 -8.82 -14.89
C MET A 60 -8.05 -8.96 -14.33
N SER A 61 -8.99 -9.34 -15.17
CA SER A 61 -10.38 -9.52 -14.79
C SER A 61 -10.91 -10.91 -15.10
N GLY A 62 -11.89 -11.33 -14.32
CA GLY A 62 -12.66 -12.55 -14.50
C GLY A 62 -14.15 -12.28 -14.39
N LYS A 63 -14.95 -13.35 -14.45
CA LYS A 63 -16.41 -13.27 -14.27
C LYS A 63 -16.89 -14.30 -13.29
N ILE A 64 -17.82 -13.90 -12.45
CA ILE A 64 -18.50 -14.83 -11.53
C ILE A 64 -19.29 -15.86 -12.33
N VAL A 65 -19.04 -17.13 -12.06
CA VAL A 65 -19.77 -18.27 -12.60
C VAL A 65 -20.96 -18.59 -11.73
N GLN A 66 -20.73 -18.71 -10.43
CA GLN A 66 -21.78 -19.00 -9.43
C GLN A 66 -21.40 -18.48 -8.04
N VAL A 67 -22.40 -18.41 -7.17
CA VAL A 67 -22.25 -18.06 -5.76
C VAL A 67 -22.87 -19.19 -4.94
N ILE A 68 -22.09 -19.76 -4.01
CA ILE A 68 -22.50 -20.88 -3.16
C ILE A 68 -22.29 -20.46 -1.70
N GLY A 69 -23.39 -20.09 -1.02
CA GLY A 69 -23.31 -19.59 0.34
C GLY A 69 -22.48 -18.31 0.42
N LEU A 70 -21.35 -18.36 1.13
CA LEU A 70 -20.41 -17.25 1.27
C LEU A 70 -19.24 -17.29 0.28
N VAL A 71 -19.20 -18.27 -0.61
CA VAL A 71 -18.09 -18.45 -1.56
C VAL A 71 -18.56 -18.09 -2.97
N ILE A 72 -17.77 -17.30 -3.64
CA ILE A 72 -17.97 -16.89 -5.03
C ILE A 72 -17.01 -17.70 -5.89
N GLU A 73 -17.52 -18.39 -6.91
CA GLU A 73 -16.72 -19.04 -7.93
C GLU A 73 -16.59 -18.12 -9.17
N SER A 74 -15.36 -17.85 -9.58
CA SER A 74 -15.05 -16.99 -10.71
C SER A 74 -14.20 -17.69 -11.75
N ALA A 75 -14.51 -17.50 -13.02
CA ALA A 75 -13.64 -17.86 -14.14
C ALA A 75 -12.60 -16.74 -14.33
N GLY A 76 -11.40 -16.92 -13.80
CA GLY A 76 -10.39 -15.88 -13.67
C GLY A 76 -10.73 -14.85 -12.58
N PRO A 77 -9.88 -13.81 -12.41
CA PRO A 77 -8.59 -13.58 -13.07
C PRO A 77 -7.51 -14.60 -12.69
N ASN A 78 -6.33 -14.52 -13.31
CA ASN A 78 -5.18 -15.32 -12.89
C ASN A 78 -4.57 -14.67 -11.64
N VAL A 79 -4.77 -15.31 -10.50
CA VAL A 79 -4.46 -14.77 -9.17
C VAL A 79 -3.80 -15.83 -8.30
N SER A 80 -3.16 -15.40 -7.23
CA SER A 80 -2.57 -16.26 -6.21
C SER A 80 -3.47 -16.38 -4.98
N MET A 81 -3.24 -17.41 -4.15
CA MET A 81 -3.97 -17.60 -2.89
C MET A 81 -3.66 -16.42 -1.92
N GLY A 82 -4.70 -15.90 -1.26
CA GLY A 82 -4.60 -14.77 -0.36
C GLY A 82 -4.57 -13.40 -1.08
N GLU A 83 -4.67 -13.38 -2.39
CA GLU A 83 -4.71 -12.14 -3.17
C GLU A 83 -6.08 -11.46 -3.03
N LEU A 84 -6.05 -10.14 -2.97
CA LEU A 84 -7.25 -9.32 -2.92
C LEU A 84 -7.82 -9.11 -4.31
N CYS A 85 -9.12 -9.33 -4.45
CA CYS A 85 -9.89 -9.03 -5.65
C CYS A 85 -11.04 -8.08 -5.31
N TYR A 86 -11.49 -7.34 -6.31
CA TYR A 86 -12.67 -6.50 -6.21
C TYR A 86 -13.78 -7.04 -7.10
N VAL A 87 -14.92 -7.32 -6.49
CA VAL A 87 -16.12 -7.76 -7.20
C VAL A 87 -16.98 -6.54 -7.50
N LYS A 88 -17.20 -6.27 -8.79
CA LYS A 88 -18.08 -5.18 -9.22
C LYS A 88 -19.53 -5.66 -9.23
N SER A 89 -20.37 -4.98 -8.44
CA SER A 89 -21.81 -5.20 -8.45
C SER A 89 -22.42 -4.83 -9.82
N ARG A 90 -23.54 -5.43 -10.14
CA ARG A 90 -24.36 -5.01 -11.30
C ARG A 90 -25.04 -3.66 -11.10
N PHE A 91 -25.18 -3.21 -9.88
CA PHE A 91 -25.79 -1.93 -9.57
C PHE A 91 -24.75 -0.80 -9.68
N LEU A 92 -25.07 0.22 -10.46
CA LEU A 92 -24.17 1.33 -10.79
C LEU A 92 -23.71 2.19 -9.60
N HIS A 93 -24.37 2.07 -8.45
CA HIS A 93 -24.12 2.92 -7.27
C HIS A 93 -23.55 2.14 -6.07
N VAL A 94 -23.17 0.87 -6.27
CA VAL A 94 -22.56 0.05 -5.22
C VAL A 94 -21.06 0.01 -5.44
N GLU A 95 -20.30 0.34 -4.43
CA GLU A 95 -18.85 0.25 -4.46
C GLU A 95 -18.40 -1.19 -4.70
N PRO A 96 -17.23 -1.41 -5.36
CA PRO A 96 -16.69 -2.74 -5.55
C PRO A 96 -16.45 -3.43 -4.20
N ILE A 97 -16.90 -4.65 -4.07
CA ILE A 97 -16.81 -5.42 -2.82
C ILE A 97 -15.46 -6.12 -2.80
N PRO A 98 -14.61 -5.90 -1.77
CA PRO A 98 -13.35 -6.62 -1.62
C PRO A 98 -13.63 -8.09 -1.34
N ALA A 99 -12.84 -8.98 -1.93
CA ALA A 99 -12.91 -10.41 -1.74
C ALA A 99 -11.50 -11.03 -1.74
N GLU A 100 -11.24 -11.96 -0.85
CA GLU A 100 -9.97 -12.68 -0.76
C GLU A 100 -10.04 -14.00 -1.51
N VAL A 101 -8.94 -14.36 -2.19
CA VAL A 101 -8.78 -15.65 -2.85
C VAL A 101 -8.51 -16.72 -1.79
N VAL A 102 -9.48 -17.61 -1.57
CA VAL A 102 -9.39 -18.68 -0.55
C VAL A 102 -9.07 -20.05 -1.14
N GLY A 103 -9.06 -20.18 -2.46
CA GLY A 103 -8.72 -21.43 -3.11
C GLY A 103 -9.04 -21.50 -4.59
N PHE A 104 -8.82 -22.68 -5.14
CA PHE A 104 -9.09 -22.98 -6.55
C PHE A 104 -9.82 -24.31 -6.66
N ARG A 105 -10.78 -24.41 -7.57
CA ARG A 105 -11.53 -25.63 -7.83
C ARG A 105 -11.92 -25.72 -9.31
N ASP A 106 -11.63 -26.81 -9.94
CA ASP A 106 -12.00 -27.09 -11.35
C ASP A 106 -11.62 -25.97 -12.33
N GLY A 107 -10.46 -25.31 -12.09
CA GLY A 107 -10.02 -24.18 -12.90
C GLY A 107 -10.70 -22.83 -12.58
N HIS A 108 -11.56 -22.79 -11.57
CA HIS A 108 -12.17 -21.57 -11.06
C HIS A 108 -11.48 -21.07 -9.80
N VAL A 109 -11.51 -19.76 -9.60
CA VAL A 109 -11.04 -19.08 -8.40
C VAL A 109 -12.17 -19.04 -7.39
N LEU A 110 -11.90 -19.45 -6.14
CA LEU A 110 -12.82 -19.35 -5.02
C LEU A 110 -12.48 -18.09 -4.24
N LEU A 111 -13.47 -17.21 -4.14
CA LEU A 111 -13.35 -15.91 -3.47
C LEU A 111 -14.27 -15.86 -2.26
N MET A 112 -13.77 -15.32 -1.17
CA MET A 112 -14.56 -15.01 0.01
C MET A 112 -14.73 -13.49 0.11
N PRO A 113 -15.96 -12.95 -0.07
CA PRO A 113 -16.20 -11.52 0.01
C PRO A 113 -16.04 -11.03 1.44
N ILE A 114 -15.51 -9.82 1.56
CA ILE A 114 -15.32 -9.11 2.82
C ILE A 114 -16.36 -7.99 2.85
N GLY A 115 -17.49 -8.24 3.51
CA GLY A 115 -18.63 -7.30 3.57
C GLY A 115 -19.93 -7.90 3.01
N GLU A 116 -20.89 -7.04 2.73
CA GLU A 116 -22.22 -7.43 2.24
C GLU A 116 -22.21 -7.78 0.75
N MET A 117 -22.83 -8.89 0.37
CA MET A 117 -22.90 -9.37 -1.01
C MET A 117 -24.07 -8.80 -1.81
N GLN A 118 -24.45 -7.55 -1.59
CA GLN A 118 -25.57 -6.97 -2.31
C GLN A 118 -25.28 -6.77 -3.80
N GLY A 119 -26.14 -7.28 -4.65
CA GLY A 119 -26.02 -7.14 -6.10
C GLY A 119 -24.94 -7.99 -6.77
N ILE A 120 -24.37 -8.95 -6.05
CA ILE A 120 -23.46 -9.95 -6.62
C ILE A 120 -24.26 -11.08 -7.24
N GLY A 121 -23.86 -11.53 -8.41
CA GLY A 121 -24.47 -12.66 -9.11
C GLY A 121 -23.63 -13.12 -10.31
N PRO A 122 -24.04 -14.20 -10.97
CA PRO A 122 -23.33 -14.71 -12.14
C PRO A 122 -23.13 -13.64 -13.21
N GLY A 123 -21.94 -13.57 -13.77
CA GLY A 123 -21.54 -12.58 -14.79
C GLY A 123 -21.06 -11.23 -14.27
N CYS A 124 -21.05 -10.99 -12.95
CA CYS A 124 -20.37 -9.85 -12.36
C CYS A 124 -18.86 -9.93 -12.61
N GLU A 125 -18.23 -8.78 -12.79
CA GLU A 125 -16.79 -8.69 -13.04
C GLU A 125 -16.00 -8.82 -11.72
N VAL A 126 -14.94 -9.59 -11.77
CA VAL A 126 -13.94 -9.72 -10.70
C VAL A 126 -12.63 -9.18 -11.20
N VAL A 127 -12.05 -8.22 -10.50
CA VAL A 127 -10.78 -7.57 -10.87
C VAL A 127 -9.75 -7.87 -9.78
N SER A 128 -8.56 -8.36 -10.17
CA SER A 128 -7.44 -8.55 -9.25
C SER A 128 -6.87 -7.20 -8.81
N ALA A 129 -6.54 -7.07 -7.54
CA ALA A 129 -5.80 -5.95 -6.98
C ALA A 129 -4.28 -6.13 -7.07
N GLN A 130 -3.82 -7.32 -7.50
CA GLN A 130 -2.40 -7.70 -7.58
C GLN A 130 -1.62 -7.51 -6.26
N LYS A 131 -2.33 -7.48 -5.16
CA LYS A 131 -1.79 -7.35 -3.79
C LYS A 131 -2.59 -8.17 -2.81
N THR A 132 -1.98 -8.52 -1.69
CA THR A 132 -2.66 -9.12 -0.54
C THR A 132 -3.38 -8.04 0.27
N LEU A 133 -4.25 -8.48 1.18
CA LEU A 133 -4.92 -7.55 2.09
C LEU A 133 -3.89 -6.85 2.99
N GLN A 134 -3.91 -5.53 2.98
CA GLN A 134 -2.99 -4.66 3.71
C GLN A 134 -3.77 -3.68 4.56
N VAL A 135 -3.17 -3.23 5.64
CA VAL A 135 -3.71 -2.18 6.52
C VAL A 135 -2.77 -0.99 6.57
N GLN A 136 -3.35 0.18 6.64
CA GLN A 136 -2.58 1.41 6.83
C GLN A 136 -2.07 1.48 8.27
N VAL A 137 -0.79 1.78 8.43
CA VAL A 137 -0.15 1.87 9.75
C VAL A 137 0.67 3.15 9.88
N GLY A 138 0.64 3.72 11.09
CA GLY A 138 1.40 4.93 11.39
C GLY A 138 1.02 5.52 12.74
N PRO A 139 1.77 6.53 13.21
CA PRO A 139 1.45 7.28 14.43
C PRO A 139 0.07 7.95 14.38
N GLU A 140 -0.44 8.20 13.18
CA GLU A 140 -1.73 8.83 12.91
C GLU A 140 -2.92 7.97 13.37
N LEU A 141 -2.68 6.67 13.63
CA LEU A 141 -3.68 5.76 14.19
C LEU A 141 -3.94 5.98 15.69
N LEU A 142 -3.05 6.66 16.40
CA LEU A 142 -3.21 6.89 17.83
C LEU A 142 -4.45 7.74 18.12
N GLY A 143 -5.36 7.22 18.95
CA GLY A 143 -6.62 7.89 19.30
C GLY A 143 -7.69 7.85 18.21
N ARG A 144 -7.52 7.02 17.17
CA ARG A 144 -8.53 6.72 16.14
C ARG A 144 -9.30 5.45 16.49
N VAL A 145 -10.51 5.35 15.99
CA VAL A 145 -11.36 4.14 16.09
C VAL A 145 -11.59 3.65 14.66
N LEU A 146 -11.22 2.40 14.42
CA LEU A 146 -11.28 1.76 13.11
C LEU A 146 -12.22 0.57 13.15
N ASP A 147 -12.75 0.21 11.99
CA ASP A 147 -13.47 -1.03 11.78
C ASP A 147 -12.51 -2.22 11.57
N GLY A 148 -13.06 -3.41 11.25
CA GLY A 148 -12.28 -4.62 11.00
C GLY A 148 -11.44 -4.59 9.72
N LEU A 149 -11.66 -3.64 8.83
CA LEU A 149 -10.93 -3.44 7.58
C LEU A 149 -9.90 -2.31 7.67
N GLY A 150 -9.85 -1.61 8.81
CA GLY A 150 -8.96 -0.48 9.03
C GLY A 150 -9.54 0.87 8.59
N GLU A 151 -10.84 0.92 8.24
CA GLU A 151 -11.50 2.17 7.89
C GLU A 151 -11.94 2.94 9.14
N PRO A 152 -11.80 4.28 9.16
CA PRO A 152 -12.13 5.07 10.34
C PRO A 152 -13.64 5.20 10.53
N ILE A 153 -14.15 4.84 11.73
CA ILE A 153 -15.56 4.94 12.12
C ILE A 153 -15.78 6.03 13.18
N ASP A 154 -14.75 6.79 13.52
CA ASP A 154 -14.78 7.81 14.58
C ASP A 154 -15.25 9.20 14.13
N GLY A 155 -15.59 9.37 12.85
CA GLY A 155 -16.02 10.66 12.28
C GLY A 155 -14.93 11.73 12.19
N LYS A 156 -13.65 11.37 12.42
CA LYS A 156 -12.51 12.32 12.39
C LYS A 156 -11.85 12.45 11.01
N GLY A 157 -12.51 11.98 9.97
CA GLY A 157 -11.98 12.03 8.60
C GLY A 157 -11.05 10.88 8.23
N PRO A 158 -10.51 10.87 6.99
CA PRO A 158 -9.69 9.79 6.47
C PRO A 158 -8.36 9.64 7.21
N LEU A 159 -7.77 8.45 7.12
CA LEU A 159 -6.42 8.19 7.60
C LEU A 159 -5.39 8.73 6.60
N LEU A 160 -4.35 9.39 7.12
CA LEU A 160 -3.25 9.93 6.33
C LEU A 160 -1.95 9.13 6.53
N CYS A 161 -2.07 7.84 6.84
CA CYS A 161 -0.94 6.97 7.03
C CYS A 161 -0.17 6.76 5.71
N LYS A 162 1.16 6.81 5.77
CA LYS A 162 2.04 6.67 4.60
C LYS A 162 2.55 5.24 4.39
N ARG A 163 2.29 4.33 5.34
CA ARG A 163 2.78 2.96 5.29
C ARG A 163 1.61 1.99 5.24
N GLU A 164 1.76 0.98 4.41
CA GLU A 164 0.87 -0.18 4.38
C GLU A 164 1.62 -1.40 4.94
N TYR A 165 0.93 -2.23 5.69
CA TYR A 165 1.49 -3.45 6.26
C TYR A 165 0.58 -4.64 5.89
N PRO A 166 1.15 -5.77 5.42
CA PRO A 166 0.34 -6.93 5.09
C PRO A 166 -0.31 -7.50 6.36
N LEU A 167 -1.57 -7.91 6.25
CA LEU A 167 -2.32 -8.49 7.36
C LEU A 167 -1.68 -9.79 7.84
N GLN A 168 -1.15 -10.58 6.89
CA GLN A 168 -0.40 -11.80 7.14
C GLN A 168 1.09 -11.49 6.96
N ALA A 169 1.79 -11.27 8.07
CA ALA A 169 3.23 -11.06 8.11
C ALA A 169 3.89 -12.15 8.95
N ASP A 170 5.06 -12.60 8.51
CA ASP A 170 5.85 -13.53 9.29
C ASP A 170 6.31 -12.88 10.60
N PRO A 171 6.21 -13.58 11.74
CA PRO A 171 6.70 -13.05 13.00
C PRO A 171 8.23 -12.93 12.96
N PRO A 172 8.82 -11.92 13.63
CA PRO A 172 10.27 -11.79 13.71
C PRO A 172 10.88 -13.03 14.34
N SER A 173 12.05 -13.44 13.83
CA SER A 173 12.81 -14.58 14.34
C SER A 173 13.01 -14.48 15.86
N PRO A 174 12.95 -15.58 16.62
CA PRO A 174 13.25 -15.57 18.04
C PRO A 174 14.65 -15.01 18.36
N LEU A 175 15.61 -15.14 17.45
CA LEU A 175 16.97 -14.62 17.62
C LEU A 175 17.09 -13.13 17.37
N GLU A 176 16.18 -12.55 16.61
CA GLU A 176 16.11 -11.11 16.31
C GLU A 176 15.35 -10.32 17.38
N ARG A 177 14.60 -11.00 18.24
CA ARG A 177 13.84 -10.35 19.29
C ARG A 177 14.78 -9.86 20.39
N PRO A 178 14.73 -8.56 20.76
CA PRO A 178 15.49 -8.06 21.87
C PRO A 178 15.05 -8.74 23.17
N ARG A 179 15.99 -8.92 24.11
CA ARG A 179 15.65 -9.38 25.45
C ARG A 179 14.88 -8.28 26.19
N ILE A 180 13.86 -8.69 26.94
CA ILE A 180 13.10 -7.78 27.81
C ILE A 180 14.04 -7.30 28.92
N GLN A 181 14.24 -5.99 29.05
CA GLN A 181 15.11 -5.37 30.04
C GLN A 181 14.35 -4.36 30.90
N ASP A 182 13.35 -3.71 30.33
CA ASP A 182 12.61 -2.65 30.98
C ASP A 182 11.26 -3.14 31.53
N SER A 183 10.85 -2.62 32.67
CA SER A 183 9.55 -2.91 33.27
C SER A 183 8.47 -2.00 32.71
N LEU A 184 7.31 -2.57 32.42
CA LEU A 184 6.13 -1.84 31.95
C LEU A 184 5.17 -1.59 33.12
N TYR A 185 4.88 -0.33 33.37
CA TYR A 185 3.89 0.07 34.39
C TYR A 185 2.53 0.27 33.72
N VAL A 186 1.53 -0.48 34.18
CA VAL A 186 0.17 -0.44 33.63
C VAL A 186 -0.81 0.37 34.47
N GLY A 187 -0.39 0.91 35.61
CA GLY A 187 -1.21 1.73 36.50
C GLY A 187 -2.15 0.92 37.42
N VAL A 188 -2.07 -0.40 37.41
CA VAL A 188 -2.84 -1.29 38.27
C VAL A 188 -1.94 -1.76 39.40
N ARG A 189 -2.22 -1.32 40.66
CA ARG A 189 -1.37 -1.59 41.83
C ARG A 189 -1.03 -3.06 42.04
N ALA A 190 -2.00 -3.95 41.80
CA ALA A 190 -1.81 -5.40 41.96
C ALA A 190 -0.82 -5.96 40.93
N ILE A 191 -0.80 -5.40 39.72
CA ILE A 191 0.12 -5.81 38.64
C ILE A 191 1.48 -5.17 38.90
N ASP A 192 1.52 -3.84 39.02
CA ASP A 192 2.77 -3.10 39.16
C ASP A 192 3.55 -3.45 40.43
N GLY A 193 2.84 -3.82 41.53
CA GLY A 193 3.47 -4.12 42.81
C GLY A 193 3.78 -5.61 43.06
N LEU A 194 3.04 -6.54 42.44
CA LEU A 194 3.14 -7.98 42.71
C LEU A 194 3.53 -8.83 41.52
N ILE A 195 3.21 -8.39 40.31
CA ILE A 195 3.42 -9.14 39.07
C ILE A 195 4.11 -8.20 38.08
N THR A 196 5.40 -8.06 38.17
CA THR A 196 6.16 -7.17 37.30
C THR A 196 6.01 -7.61 35.83
N LEU A 197 5.58 -6.68 34.98
CA LEU A 197 5.50 -6.87 33.54
C LEU A 197 6.70 -6.25 32.87
N GLY A 198 7.19 -6.90 31.83
CA GLY A 198 8.26 -6.37 31.00
C GLY A 198 7.72 -5.78 29.70
N ASP A 199 8.36 -4.74 29.21
CA ASP A 199 8.04 -4.17 27.90
C ASP A 199 8.29 -5.20 26.80
N GLY A 200 7.25 -5.49 25.96
CA GLY A 200 7.28 -6.55 24.97
C GLY A 200 6.95 -7.96 25.50
N GLN A 201 6.56 -8.11 26.77
CA GLN A 201 6.14 -9.40 27.34
C GLN A 201 4.76 -9.82 26.83
N ARG A 202 4.59 -11.12 26.58
CA ARG A 202 3.26 -11.70 26.29
C ARG A 202 2.53 -12.01 27.58
N ILE A 203 1.29 -11.53 27.69
CA ILE A 203 0.45 -11.72 28.87
C ILE A 203 -0.88 -12.33 28.42
N GLY A 204 -1.35 -13.33 29.19
CA GLY A 204 -2.69 -13.89 29.04
C GLY A 204 -3.57 -13.44 30.19
N ILE A 205 -4.74 -12.88 29.87
CA ILE A 205 -5.82 -12.61 30.82
C ILE A 205 -6.89 -13.68 30.54
N MET A 206 -7.10 -14.54 31.50
CA MET A 206 -8.02 -15.69 31.38
C MET A 206 -9.14 -15.55 32.42
#